data_4a1f031355e753d5e1d3ce74f2938dec
#
_entry.id   4a1f031355e753d5e1d3ce74f2938dec
#
_cell.length_a   1.000
_cell.length_b   1.000
_cell.length_c   1.000
_cell.angle_alpha   90.00
_cell.angle_beta   90.00
_cell.angle_gamma   90.00
#
_symmetry.space_group_name_H-M   'P 1'
#
loop_
_entity.id
_entity.type
_entity.pdbx_description
1 polymer ?
#
loop_
_entity_poly.entity_id
_entity_poly.type
_entity_poly.pdbx_seq_one_letter_code
_entity_poly.pdbx_strand_id
1 'polypeptide(L)'
;THYTHIYQKTPKELASQILSDIYETTGLIATAGIGTNLYLCKVAMDIVAKHINKDDNGQRIALLNEERYRKYLWNHRPITDFWRVGKGYAKKLEKEGLYTMGDIAKCSQGAENEYYNEKLLYDLFGVNAELLIDHAWGYESCIMKDIKNYKPERNSIGTGQVLSRPYNFEKTKLIVK
;
A
#
# COMPACT_ATOMS: atom_id res chain seq x y z
N THR A 1 -19.49 -7.31 2.81
CA THR A 1 -19.70 -5.96 2.25
C THR A 1 -21.05 -5.86 1.56
N HIS A 2 -21.52 -4.63 1.27
CA HIS A 2 -22.78 -4.37 0.57
C HIS A 2 -22.88 -5.14 -0.76
N TYR A 3 -21.86 -5.07 -1.58
CA TYR A 3 -21.84 -5.75 -2.89
C TYR A 3 -21.83 -7.28 -2.78
N THR A 4 -21.09 -7.86 -1.85
CA THR A 4 -21.10 -9.32 -1.64
C THR A 4 -22.48 -9.81 -1.20
N HIS A 5 -23.22 -9.00 -0.45
CA HIS A 5 -24.59 -9.30 -0.06
C HIS A 5 -25.56 -9.20 -1.25
N ILE A 6 -25.48 -8.11 -2.05
CA ILE A 6 -26.35 -7.93 -3.23
C ILE A 6 -26.14 -9.05 -4.25
N TYR A 7 -24.91 -9.40 -4.55
CA TYR A 7 -24.59 -10.41 -5.57
C TYR A 7 -24.58 -11.83 -5.02
N GLN A 8 -24.82 -12.02 -3.72
CA GLN A 8 -24.76 -13.32 -3.04
C GLN A 8 -23.47 -14.09 -3.33
N LYS A 9 -22.36 -13.38 -3.41
CA LYS A 9 -21.02 -13.91 -3.72
C LYS A 9 -20.07 -13.68 -2.57
N THR A 10 -19.13 -14.60 -2.41
CA THR A 10 -17.97 -14.37 -1.54
C THR A 10 -17.09 -13.25 -2.12
N PRO A 11 -16.25 -12.60 -1.30
CA PRO A 11 -15.31 -11.61 -1.79
C PRO A 11 -14.39 -12.13 -2.91
N LYS A 12 -13.99 -13.41 -2.83
CA LYS A 12 -13.14 -14.04 -3.84
C LYS A 12 -13.88 -14.24 -5.16
N GLU A 13 -15.11 -14.74 -5.12
CA GLU A 13 -15.93 -14.93 -6.33
C GLU A 13 -16.25 -13.60 -7.01
N LEU A 14 -16.55 -12.55 -6.22
CA LEU A 14 -16.77 -11.23 -6.78
C LEU A 14 -15.50 -10.66 -7.44
N ALA A 15 -14.35 -10.78 -6.77
CA ALA A 15 -13.07 -10.35 -7.34
C ALA A 15 -12.73 -11.14 -8.62
N SER A 16 -12.97 -12.47 -8.61
CA SER A 16 -12.75 -13.32 -9.78
C SER A 16 -13.61 -12.88 -10.96
N GLN A 17 -14.89 -12.61 -10.75
CA GLN A 17 -15.77 -12.11 -11.80
C GLN A 17 -15.25 -10.78 -12.37
N ILE A 18 -14.89 -9.81 -11.51
CA ILE A 18 -14.35 -8.52 -11.96
C ILE A 18 -13.09 -8.70 -12.81
N LEU A 19 -12.20 -9.61 -12.42
CA LEU A 19 -10.99 -9.90 -13.20
C LEU A 19 -11.31 -10.54 -14.56
N SER A 20 -12.30 -11.42 -14.62
CA SER A 20 -12.77 -12.00 -15.89
C SER A 20 -13.37 -10.93 -16.79
N ASP A 21 -14.26 -10.08 -16.27
CA ASP A 21 -14.89 -8.98 -17.02
C ASP A 21 -13.85 -8.00 -17.59
N ILE A 22 -12.80 -7.69 -16.79
CA ILE A 22 -11.68 -6.86 -17.27
C ILE A 22 -10.95 -7.55 -18.42
N TYR A 23 -10.63 -8.83 -18.28
CA TYR A 23 -9.91 -9.57 -19.30
C TYR A 23 -10.73 -9.71 -20.60
N GLU A 24 -11.99 -10.07 -20.50
CA GLU A 24 -12.91 -10.21 -21.65
C GLU A 24 -13.12 -8.88 -22.39
N THR A 25 -13.20 -7.78 -21.64
CA THR A 25 -13.45 -6.46 -22.24
C THR A 25 -12.19 -5.81 -22.82
N THR A 26 -11.03 -6.01 -22.18
CA THR A 26 -9.81 -5.22 -22.49
C THR A 26 -8.62 -6.06 -22.92
N GLY A 27 -8.65 -7.39 -22.71
CA GLY A 27 -7.51 -8.29 -22.89
C GLY A 27 -6.41 -8.14 -21.81
N LEU A 28 -6.60 -7.29 -20.80
CA LEU A 28 -5.61 -7.02 -19.77
C LEU A 28 -5.69 -8.05 -18.64
N ILE A 29 -4.52 -8.58 -18.24
CA ILE A 29 -4.41 -9.46 -17.09
C ILE A 29 -4.17 -8.61 -15.85
N ALA A 30 -5.11 -8.69 -14.90
CA ALA A 30 -5.02 -7.97 -13.63
C ALA A 30 -4.88 -8.94 -12.44
N THR A 31 -4.52 -8.40 -11.27
CA THR A 31 -4.45 -9.12 -10.00
C THR A 31 -5.35 -8.44 -8.98
N ALA A 32 -5.83 -9.18 -7.98
CA ALA A 32 -6.67 -8.62 -6.94
C ALA A 32 -6.11 -8.91 -5.53
N GLY A 33 -6.27 -7.93 -4.64
CA GLY A 33 -6.01 -8.07 -3.21
C GLY A 33 -7.30 -7.86 -2.42
N ILE A 34 -7.60 -8.79 -1.54
CA ILE A 34 -8.74 -8.73 -0.62
C ILE A 34 -8.19 -8.59 0.80
N GLY A 35 -8.67 -7.61 1.55
CA GLY A 35 -8.23 -7.35 2.91
C GLY A 35 -9.36 -6.86 3.80
N THR A 36 -9.12 -6.85 5.10
CA THR A 36 -10.04 -6.33 6.11
C THR A 36 -10.10 -4.80 6.13
N ASN A 37 -9.07 -4.13 5.59
CA ASN A 37 -9.00 -2.70 5.40
C ASN A 37 -8.28 -2.34 4.09
N LEU A 38 -8.24 -1.05 3.72
CA LEU A 38 -7.68 -0.58 2.45
C LEU A 38 -6.18 -0.84 2.33
N TYR A 39 -5.43 -0.68 3.42
CA TYR A 39 -4.00 -0.97 3.44
C TYR A 39 -3.72 -2.45 3.15
N LEU A 40 -4.41 -3.35 3.84
CA LEU A 40 -4.24 -4.80 3.65
C LEU A 40 -4.71 -5.27 2.27
N CYS A 41 -5.75 -4.65 1.67
CA CYS A 41 -6.10 -4.88 0.27
C CYS A 41 -4.94 -4.53 -0.66
N LYS A 42 -4.31 -3.37 -0.46
CA LYS A 42 -3.19 -2.90 -1.27
C LYS A 42 -1.96 -3.80 -1.12
N VAL A 43 -1.61 -4.16 0.12
CA VAL A 43 -0.48 -5.06 0.42
C VAL A 43 -0.72 -6.47 -0.14
N ALA A 44 -1.94 -7.02 0.01
CA ALA A 44 -2.31 -8.30 -0.58
C ALA A 44 -2.12 -8.30 -2.10
N MET A 45 -2.52 -7.23 -2.77
CA MET A 45 -2.37 -7.09 -4.22
C MET A 45 -0.91 -6.96 -4.64
N ASP A 46 -0.14 -6.06 -4.01
CA ASP A 46 1.18 -5.69 -4.48
C ASP A 46 2.27 -6.69 -4.08
N ILE A 47 2.20 -7.25 -2.87
CA ILE A 47 3.23 -8.14 -2.33
C ILE A 47 2.85 -9.61 -2.53
N VAL A 48 1.58 -9.98 -2.30
CA VAL A 48 1.18 -11.39 -2.32
C VAL A 48 0.67 -11.82 -3.69
N ALA A 49 -0.38 -11.18 -4.22
CA ALA A 49 -1.04 -11.63 -5.45
C ALA A 49 -0.12 -11.65 -6.67
N LYS A 50 0.84 -10.75 -6.76
CA LYS A 50 1.80 -10.71 -7.89
C LYS A 50 2.78 -11.89 -7.89
N HIS A 51 2.98 -12.56 -6.75
CA HIS A 51 4.01 -13.60 -6.57
C HIS A 51 3.43 -15.00 -6.36
N ILE A 52 2.11 -15.15 -6.21
CA ILE A 52 1.48 -16.46 -6.13
C ILE A 52 1.20 -17.04 -7.52
N ASN A 53 1.07 -18.36 -7.59
CA ASN A 53 0.63 -19.04 -8.80
C ASN A 53 -0.79 -18.63 -9.17
N LYS A 54 -1.09 -18.70 -10.46
CA LYS A 54 -2.46 -18.53 -10.96
C LYS A 54 -3.33 -19.66 -10.43
N ASP A 55 -4.58 -19.34 -10.11
CA ASP A 55 -5.60 -20.35 -9.79
C ASP A 55 -6.12 -21.04 -11.07
N ASP A 56 -7.10 -21.96 -10.90
CA ASP A 56 -7.69 -22.73 -11.99
C ASP A 56 -8.35 -21.85 -13.09
N ASN A 57 -8.70 -20.62 -12.76
CA ASN A 57 -9.23 -19.62 -13.68
C ASN A 57 -8.12 -18.73 -14.31
N GLY A 58 -6.86 -19.04 -14.06
CA GLY A 58 -5.74 -18.26 -14.56
C GLY A 58 -5.52 -16.92 -13.82
N GLN A 59 -6.15 -16.72 -12.67
CA GLN A 59 -6.19 -15.48 -11.92
C GLN A 59 -5.24 -15.52 -10.71
N ARG A 60 -4.85 -14.32 -10.21
CA ARG A 60 -4.06 -14.14 -9.00
C ARG A 60 -4.83 -13.27 -8.03
N ILE A 61 -5.42 -13.89 -7.03
CA ILE A 61 -6.23 -13.23 -5.99
C ILE A 61 -5.64 -13.61 -4.64
N ALA A 62 -5.19 -12.62 -3.88
CA ALA A 62 -4.67 -12.82 -2.53
C ALA A 62 -5.65 -12.30 -1.46
N LEU A 63 -5.70 -13.00 -0.31
CA LEU A 63 -6.50 -12.61 0.84
C LEU A 63 -5.57 -12.36 2.04
N LEU A 64 -5.71 -11.21 2.67
CA LEU A 64 -4.90 -10.80 3.80
C LEU A 64 -5.79 -10.20 4.91
N ASN A 65 -5.59 -10.65 6.12
CA ASN A 65 -6.08 -10.02 7.34
C ASN A 65 -4.89 -9.66 8.24
N GLU A 66 -5.13 -8.99 9.35
CA GLU A 66 -4.09 -8.51 10.27
C GLU A 66 -3.22 -9.63 10.82
N GLU A 67 -3.82 -10.79 11.15
CA GLU A 67 -3.11 -11.96 11.65
C GLU A 67 -2.15 -12.53 10.61
N ARG A 68 -2.65 -12.77 9.39
CA ARG A 68 -1.84 -13.27 8.26
C ARG A 68 -0.76 -12.27 7.87
N TYR A 69 -1.08 -10.98 7.86
CA TYR A 69 -0.12 -9.92 7.60
C TYR A 69 1.05 -10.00 8.59
N ARG A 70 0.78 -10.02 9.89
CA ARG A 70 1.82 -10.13 10.91
C ARG A 70 2.60 -11.44 10.81
N LYS A 71 1.91 -12.55 10.57
CA LYS A 71 2.54 -13.86 10.48
C LYS A 71 3.49 -14.02 9.29
N TYR A 72 3.11 -13.51 8.12
CA TYR A 72 3.82 -13.81 6.88
C TYR A 72 4.60 -12.63 6.30
N LEU A 73 4.24 -11.39 6.62
CA LEU A 73 4.82 -10.20 5.99
C LEU A 73 5.60 -9.29 6.95
N TRP A 74 5.54 -9.49 8.25
CA TRP A 74 6.31 -8.67 9.18
C TRP A 74 7.82 -8.70 8.91
N ASN A 75 8.36 -9.82 8.42
CA ASN A 75 9.78 -9.98 8.07
C ASN A 75 10.06 -9.79 6.57
N HIS A 76 9.06 -9.37 5.79
CA HIS A 76 9.24 -9.16 4.35
C HIS A 76 10.24 -8.05 4.06
N ARG A 77 11.08 -8.27 3.05
CA ARG A 77 12.05 -7.30 2.51
C ARG A 77 12.00 -7.30 0.99
N PRO A 78 12.27 -6.17 0.36
CA PRO A 78 12.60 -4.86 0.94
C PRO A 78 11.36 -4.16 1.52
N ILE A 79 11.56 -3.32 2.53
CA ILE A 79 10.46 -2.58 3.17
C ILE A 79 9.76 -1.60 2.21
N THR A 80 10.44 -1.21 1.13
CA THR A 80 9.90 -0.36 0.06
C THR A 80 8.79 -1.00 -0.78
N ASP A 81 8.55 -2.30 -0.63
CA ASP A 81 7.42 -2.96 -1.29
C ASP A 81 6.09 -2.59 -0.62
N PHE A 82 6.15 -2.14 0.63
CA PHE A 82 4.96 -1.71 1.35
C PHE A 82 4.51 -0.32 0.90
N TRP A 83 3.21 -0.21 0.71
CA TRP A 83 2.59 1.05 0.33
C TRP A 83 2.96 2.18 1.30
N ARG A 84 3.30 3.35 0.76
CA ARG A 84 3.77 4.56 1.45
C ARG A 84 5.17 4.48 2.06
N VAL A 85 5.89 3.38 1.94
CA VAL A 85 7.30 3.30 2.35
C VAL A 85 8.21 3.49 1.15
N GLY A 86 8.61 4.72 0.88
CA GLY A 86 9.54 5.03 -0.20
C GLY A 86 11.01 4.90 0.22
N LYS A 87 11.93 5.07 -0.75
CA LYS A 87 13.39 4.99 -0.52
C LYS A 87 13.89 5.94 0.59
N GLY A 88 13.26 7.12 0.75
CA GLY A 88 13.62 8.08 1.80
C GLY A 88 13.31 7.55 3.20
N TYR A 89 12.15 6.91 3.37
CA TYR A 89 11.75 6.25 4.62
C TYR A 89 12.67 5.06 4.92
N ALA A 90 12.86 4.17 3.95
CA ALA A 90 13.74 3.01 4.11
C ALA A 90 15.14 3.43 4.55
N LYS A 91 15.75 4.44 3.91
CA LYS A 91 17.08 4.92 4.27
C LYS A 91 17.18 5.49 5.68
N LYS A 92 16.11 6.15 6.18
CA LYS A 92 16.09 6.64 7.58
C LYS A 92 15.96 5.48 8.56
N LEU A 93 15.06 4.52 8.28
CA LEU A 93 14.87 3.32 9.09
C LEU A 93 16.11 2.45 9.15
N GLU A 94 16.78 2.23 8.03
CA GLU A 94 18.02 1.46 7.92
C GLU A 94 19.14 2.01 8.81
N LYS A 95 19.26 3.33 8.94
CA LYS A 95 20.24 3.97 9.83
C LYS A 95 20.02 3.62 11.30
N GLU A 96 18.77 3.36 11.67
CA GLU A 96 18.36 2.96 13.01
C GLU A 96 18.28 1.42 13.16
N GLY A 97 18.69 0.66 12.16
CA GLY A 97 18.64 -0.81 12.20
C GLY A 97 17.22 -1.39 12.05
N LEU A 98 16.24 -0.59 11.60
CA LEU A 98 14.87 -1.03 11.35
C LEU A 98 14.70 -1.36 9.86
N TYR A 99 14.50 -2.63 9.54
CA TYR A 99 14.51 -3.11 8.16
C TYR A 99 13.16 -3.65 7.68
N THR A 100 12.24 -3.88 8.61
CA THR A 100 10.97 -4.56 8.33
C THR A 100 9.80 -3.87 9.03
N MET A 101 8.57 -4.16 8.58
CA MET A 101 7.37 -3.67 9.27
C MET A 101 7.26 -4.24 10.69
N GLY A 102 7.74 -5.48 10.90
CA GLY A 102 7.80 -6.08 12.22
C GLY A 102 8.78 -5.35 13.17
N ASP A 103 9.90 -4.82 12.65
CA ASP A 103 10.83 -4.03 13.45
C ASP A 103 10.18 -2.70 13.89
N ILE A 104 9.45 -2.04 12.99
CA ILE A 104 8.69 -0.81 13.30
C ILE A 104 7.62 -1.08 14.36
N ALA A 105 6.84 -2.14 14.18
CA ALA A 105 5.79 -2.53 15.12
C ALA A 105 6.37 -2.82 16.53
N LYS A 106 7.49 -3.53 16.62
CA LYS A 106 8.19 -3.79 17.89
C LYS A 106 8.74 -2.49 18.48
N CYS A 107 9.36 -1.64 17.68
CA CYS A 107 9.87 -0.36 18.11
C CYS A 107 8.76 0.49 18.75
N SER A 108 7.57 0.54 18.15
CA SER A 108 6.43 1.32 18.68
C SER A 108 5.93 0.85 20.06
N GLN A 109 6.32 -0.34 20.51
CA GLN A 109 5.94 -0.90 21.82
C GLN A 109 7.04 -0.75 22.89
N GLY A 110 8.20 -0.21 22.54
CA GLY A 110 9.29 0.00 23.50
C GLY A 110 8.91 0.98 24.61
N ALA A 111 9.46 0.75 25.79
CA ALA A 111 9.25 1.65 26.93
C ALA A 111 9.89 3.03 26.69
N GLU A 112 9.38 4.08 27.34
CA GLU A 112 9.85 5.45 27.16
C GLU A 112 11.36 5.64 27.42
N ASN A 113 11.93 4.80 28.28
CA ASN A 113 13.36 4.82 28.63
C ASN A 113 14.24 3.95 27.71
N GLU A 114 13.66 3.24 26.76
CA GLU A 114 14.39 2.43 25.77
C GLU A 114 14.71 3.27 24.53
N TYR A 115 15.81 2.92 23.85
CA TYR A 115 16.19 3.59 22.59
C TYR A 115 15.15 3.35 21.48
N TYR A 116 14.71 2.10 21.33
CA TYR A 116 13.68 1.73 20.37
C TYR A 116 12.30 1.88 21.02
N ASN A 117 11.68 3.00 20.78
CA ASN A 117 10.34 3.31 21.25
C ASN A 117 9.59 4.17 20.22
N GLU A 118 8.34 4.48 20.50
CA GLU A 118 7.49 5.26 19.60
C GLU A 118 8.08 6.66 19.32
N LYS A 119 8.71 7.28 20.31
CA LYS A 119 9.34 8.60 20.18
C LYS A 119 10.39 8.63 19.07
N LEU A 120 11.22 7.58 18.94
CA LEU A 120 12.20 7.49 17.86
C LEU A 120 11.52 7.60 16.49
N LEU A 121 10.39 6.93 16.29
CA LEU A 121 9.63 6.97 15.03
C LEU A 121 9.07 8.38 14.77
N TYR A 122 8.55 9.06 15.80
CA TYR A 122 8.11 10.45 15.67
C TYR A 122 9.26 11.43 15.42
N ASP A 123 10.42 11.22 16.00
CA ASP A 123 11.62 12.04 15.73
C ASP A 123 12.08 11.90 14.26
N LEU A 124 11.93 10.71 13.67
CA LEU A 124 12.32 10.44 12.28
C LEU A 124 11.29 10.96 11.25
N PHE A 125 9.99 10.86 11.54
CA PHE A 125 8.92 11.04 10.56
C PHE A 125 7.87 12.08 10.94
N GLY A 126 7.94 12.67 12.13
CA GLY A 126 6.92 13.57 12.64
C GLY A 126 5.56 12.89 12.72
N VAL A 127 4.48 13.62 12.44
CA VAL A 127 3.11 13.09 12.46
C VAL A 127 2.87 11.92 11.51
N ASN A 128 3.72 11.73 10.51
CA ASN A 128 3.61 10.59 9.61
C ASN A 128 4.03 9.25 10.27
N ALA A 129 4.65 9.31 11.46
CA ALA A 129 4.97 8.11 12.23
C ALA A 129 3.72 7.36 12.64
N GLU A 130 2.64 8.06 12.99
CA GLU A 130 1.35 7.46 13.37
C GLU A 130 0.84 6.50 12.28
N LEU A 131 0.73 6.98 11.05
CA LEU A 131 0.29 6.15 9.93
C LEU A 131 1.27 4.99 9.63
N LEU A 132 2.59 5.23 9.79
CA LEU A 132 3.59 4.19 9.59
C LEU A 132 3.47 3.09 10.65
N ILE A 133 3.22 3.44 11.90
CA ILE A 133 2.98 2.52 13.01
C ILE A 133 1.69 1.72 12.76
N ASP A 134 0.60 2.40 12.44
CA ASP A 134 -0.68 1.76 12.10
C ASP A 134 -0.50 0.72 11.00
N HIS A 135 0.16 1.09 9.91
CA HIS A 135 0.46 0.18 8.81
C HIS A 135 1.38 -0.97 9.23
N ALA A 136 2.33 -0.75 10.12
CA ALA A 136 3.19 -1.81 10.66
C ALA A 136 2.38 -2.84 11.43
N TRP A 137 1.31 -2.44 12.11
CA TRP A 137 0.35 -3.33 12.78
C TRP A 137 -0.71 -3.93 11.85
N GLY A 138 -0.79 -3.45 10.62
CA GLY A 138 -1.80 -3.84 9.64
C GLY A 138 -3.12 -3.12 9.79
N TYR A 139 -3.12 -1.95 10.44
CA TYR A 139 -4.29 -1.11 10.64
C TYR A 139 -4.37 0.01 9.59
N GLU A 140 -5.57 0.44 9.26
CA GLU A 140 -5.86 1.61 8.41
C GLU A 140 -7.17 2.24 8.88
N SER A 141 -7.09 3.48 9.30
CA SER A 141 -8.25 4.24 9.79
C SER A 141 -9.17 4.73 8.68
N CYS A 142 -8.60 4.98 7.49
CA CYS A 142 -9.36 5.49 6.34
C CYS A 142 -10.26 4.40 5.76
N ILE A 143 -11.53 4.69 5.61
CA ILE A 143 -12.52 3.80 5.00
C ILE A 143 -13.07 4.39 3.69
N MET A 144 -13.75 3.58 2.88
CA MET A 144 -14.32 4.00 1.60
C MET A 144 -15.30 5.17 1.72
N LYS A 145 -15.98 5.31 2.86
CA LYS A 145 -16.88 6.44 3.13
C LYS A 145 -16.12 7.76 3.22
N ASP A 146 -14.94 7.75 3.84
CA ASP A 146 -14.09 8.93 3.99
C ASP A 146 -13.58 9.39 2.63
N ILE A 147 -13.13 8.43 1.80
CA ILE A 147 -12.70 8.72 0.42
C ILE A 147 -13.83 9.32 -0.41
N LYS A 148 -15.05 8.75 -0.33
CA LYS A 148 -16.22 9.26 -1.06
C LYS A 148 -16.67 10.64 -0.61
N ASN A 149 -16.50 10.95 0.67
CA ASN A 149 -16.90 12.21 1.26
C ASN A 149 -15.79 13.27 1.21
N TYR A 150 -14.57 12.89 0.83
CA TYR A 150 -13.45 13.81 0.75
C TYR A 150 -13.70 14.90 -0.29
N LYS A 151 -13.61 16.15 0.15
CA LYS A 151 -13.65 17.32 -0.72
C LYS A 151 -12.28 18.00 -0.63
N PRO A 152 -11.52 18.10 -1.74
CA PRO A 152 -10.23 18.76 -1.72
C PRO A 152 -10.38 20.24 -1.36
N GLU A 153 -9.53 20.74 -0.48
CA GLU A 153 -9.49 22.17 -0.12
C GLU A 153 -9.01 23.05 -1.28
N ARG A 154 -8.28 22.46 -2.23
CA ARG A 154 -7.74 23.16 -3.41
C ARG A 154 -8.16 22.46 -4.69
N ASN A 155 -8.69 23.24 -5.64
CA ASN A 155 -9.10 22.77 -6.97
C ASN A 155 -7.96 22.98 -8.01
N SER A 156 -6.71 22.72 -7.63
CA SER A 156 -5.58 22.81 -8.55
C SER A 156 -5.15 21.42 -9.00
N ILE A 157 -4.97 21.26 -10.30
CA ILE A 157 -4.37 20.07 -10.90
C ILE A 157 -2.95 20.44 -11.34
N GLY A 158 -1.96 19.77 -10.76
CA GLY A 158 -0.57 19.91 -11.15
C GLY A 158 -0.06 18.62 -11.79
N THR A 159 0.66 18.75 -12.91
CA THR A 159 1.42 17.64 -13.49
C THR A 159 2.86 18.06 -13.65
N GLY A 160 3.79 17.12 -13.51
CA GLY A 160 5.20 17.37 -13.67
C GLY A 160 5.93 16.13 -14.19
N GLN A 161 6.94 16.37 -15.00
CA GLN A 161 7.83 15.32 -15.49
C GLN A 161 9.27 15.65 -15.10
N VAL A 162 9.95 14.69 -14.48
CA VAL A 162 11.38 14.79 -14.23
C VAL A 162 12.11 14.46 -15.53
N LEU A 163 12.86 15.44 -16.04
CA LEU A 163 13.65 15.28 -17.27
C LEU A 163 14.95 14.54 -16.97
N SER A 164 15.37 13.67 -17.88
CA SER A 164 16.63 12.90 -17.78
C SER A 164 17.88 13.78 -17.83
N ARG A 165 17.77 14.99 -18.40
CA ARG A 165 18.81 16.01 -18.49
C ARG A 165 18.17 17.40 -18.65
N PRO A 166 18.89 18.50 -18.39
CA PRO A 166 18.40 19.84 -18.69
C PRO A 166 18.07 19.99 -20.19
N TYR A 167 16.91 20.56 -20.49
CA TYR A 167 16.49 20.88 -21.86
C TYR A 167 16.56 22.38 -22.08
N ASN A 168 16.86 22.77 -23.34
CA ASN A 168 16.75 24.16 -23.78
C ASN A 168 15.26 24.55 -23.91
N PHE A 169 15.01 25.85 -24.10
CA PHE A 169 13.66 26.41 -24.21
C PHE A 169 12.79 25.71 -25.25
N GLU A 170 13.31 25.46 -26.45
CA GLU A 170 12.55 24.84 -27.54
C GLU A 170 12.12 23.40 -27.21
N LYS A 171 13.01 22.62 -26.62
CA LYS A 171 12.67 21.25 -26.17
C LYS A 171 11.70 21.25 -24.99
N THR A 172 11.86 22.16 -24.04
CA THR A 172 10.94 22.30 -22.90
C THR A 172 9.54 22.66 -23.38
N LYS A 173 9.41 23.57 -24.35
CA LYS A 173 8.13 23.97 -24.94
C LYS A 173 7.34 22.81 -25.57
N LEU A 174 8.03 21.79 -26.11
CA LEU A 174 7.40 20.60 -26.68
C LEU A 174 6.81 19.68 -25.61
N ILE A 175 7.37 19.68 -24.39
CA ILE A 175 6.90 18.82 -23.28
C ILE A 175 5.71 19.44 -22.55
N VAL A 176 5.63 20.78 -22.53
CA VAL A 176 4.57 21.52 -21.82
C VAL A 176 3.30 21.67 -22.68
N LYS A 177 3.34 21.33 -23.96
CA LYS A 177 2.18 21.27 -24.84
C LYS A 177 1.39 19.98 -24.67
#